data_bd52f16bee6b0d54904b2f2f12b5cca6
#
_entry.id   bd52f16bee6b0d54904b2f2f12b5cca6
#
_cell.length_a   1.000
_cell.length_b   1.000
_cell.length_c   1.000
_cell.angle_alpha   90.00
_cell.angle_beta   90.00
_cell.angle_gamma   90.00
#
_symmetry.space_group_name_H-M   'P 1'
#
loop_
_entity.id
_entity.type
_entity.pdbx_description
1 polymer ?
#
loop_
_entity_poly.entity_id
_entity_poly.type
_entity_poly.pdbx_seq_one_letter_code
_entity_poly.pdbx_strand_id
1 'polypeptide(L)'
;MTKTRKIINDPVFGFLSIPDGVLFQILQHPYMQRLNRIRQLGLSFFVYPGAMHSRFLHSLGAMHLMYEAITSLREKGVEILDNEATASMAAILLHDVGHGPFSHVFEEAGMLPKGMNHEDISLMMMHEIRDSFSSSHIASPKERSEMSNIMNLAIRIFKDEYDKHFLHQLISSQLDVDRLDYLCRDSFFCGVTEGSVASARILKMMNVKEGRLVVEAKGIYSVEKFLVARRLMYWQVYLHHTSVAAEQVLIKILTRAKQLTANGIDLFASPALKYFLQYNSSLEGKTIDSTLLAHYAALDDSDLLSAIKVWSHNEDKVLSVLCERFTNRQLFKSKLLETPLTDAEHAALREQYATRFGINHEEAEYFFVEHVSTSNTYSEKGEAIDILDKDGSVRDIADASEMLNMETLTYKPQKIYQFYLKQIGFE
;
A
#
# COMPACT_ATOMS: atom_id res chain seq x y z
N MET A 1 12.14 -16.58 -33.20
CA MET A 1 10.69 -16.33 -32.99
C MET A 1 10.54 -14.98 -32.33
N THR A 2 9.82 -14.04 -32.93
CA THR A 2 9.48 -12.76 -32.30
C THR A 2 8.66 -13.08 -31.06
N LYS A 3 9.21 -12.80 -29.85
CA LYS A 3 8.47 -12.94 -28.60
C LYS A 3 7.22 -12.06 -28.70
N THR A 4 6.05 -12.65 -28.67
CA THR A 4 4.77 -11.93 -28.68
C THR A 4 4.72 -11.07 -27.41
N ARG A 5 4.42 -9.78 -27.55
CA ARG A 5 4.23 -8.88 -26.41
C ARG A 5 2.73 -8.61 -26.26
N LYS A 6 2.22 -8.67 -25.03
CA LYS A 6 0.89 -8.14 -24.72
C LYS A 6 1.00 -6.63 -24.53
N ILE A 7 0.03 -5.90 -25.01
CA ILE A 7 -0.06 -4.44 -24.83
C ILE A 7 -1.26 -4.15 -23.95
N ILE A 8 -1.04 -3.35 -22.91
CA ILE A 8 -2.08 -2.88 -21.99
C ILE A 8 -2.10 -1.36 -22.06
N ASN A 9 -3.30 -0.78 -22.17
CA ASN A 9 -3.48 0.67 -22.10
C ASN A 9 -3.49 1.10 -20.62
N ASP A 10 -2.57 1.95 -20.25
CA ASP A 10 -2.48 2.57 -18.93
C ASP A 10 -2.80 4.07 -19.04
N PRO A 11 -3.68 4.62 -18.19
CA PRO A 11 -4.10 6.02 -18.32
C PRO A 11 -2.99 7.01 -17.95
N VAL A 12 -1.94 6.57 -17.22
CA VAL A 12 -0.84 7.43 -16.76
C VAL A 12 0.35 7.36 -17.69
N PHE A 13 0.76 6.14 -18.09
CA PHE A 13 1.98 5.90 -18.90
C PHE A 13 1.71 5.47 -20.35
N GLY A 14 0.45 5.39 -20.76
CA GLY A 14 0.08 5.03 -22.12
C GLY A 14 0.17 3.52 -22.37
N PHE A 15 0.91 3.09 -23.40
CA PHE A 15 0.99 1.69 -23.77
C PHE A 15 2.07 0.94 -22.99
N LEU A 16 1.67 0.03 -22.12
CA LEU A 16 2.58 -0.86 -21.43
C LEU A 16 2.78 -2.15 -22.21
N SER A 17 4.03 -2.54 -22.43
CA SER A 17 4.38 -3.79 -23.11
C SER A 17 4.77 -4.86 -22.11
N ILE A 18 4.02 -5.94 -22.04
CA ILE A 18 4.30 -7.09 -21.16
C ILE A 18 5.06 -8.14 -22.00
N PRO A 19 6.31 -8.46 -21.66
CA PRO A 19 7.05 -9.55 -22.31
C PRO A 19 6.35 -10.89 -22.07
N ASP A 20 6.35 -11.74 -23.10
CA ASP A 20 5.90 -13.12 -22.95
C ASP A 20 6.83 -13.92 -22.01
N GLY A 21 6.37 -15.03 -21.47
CA GLY A 21 7.13 -15.87 -20.54
C GLY A 21 6.72 -15.64 -19.08
N VAL A 22 7.67 -15.63 -18.15
CA VAL A 22 7.40 -15.62 -16.71
C VAL A 22 6.58 -14.41 -16.26
N LEU A 23 6.84 -13.22 -16.77
CA LEU A 23 6.09 -12.00 -16.40
C LEU A 23 4.62 -12.10 -16.81
N PHE A 24 4.34 -12.65 -17.99
CA PHE A 24 2.97 -12.87 -18.43
C PHE A 24 2.27 -13.96 -17.60
N GLN A 25 2.98 -15.02 -17.21
CA GLN A 25 2.44 -16.06 -16.32
C GLN A 25 2.14 -15.52 -14.92
N ILE A 26 3.04 -14.69 -14.35
CA ILE A 26 2.80 -13.99 -13.08
C ILE A 26 1.54 -13.12 -13.20
N LEU A 27 1.43 -12.34 -14.27
CA LEU A 27 0.29 -11.45 -14.50
C LEU A 27 -1.05 -12.22 -14.52
N GLN A 28 -1.07 -13.43 -15.09
CA GLN A 28 -2.26 -14.27 -15.13
C GLN A 28 -2.54 -15.03 -13.83
N HIS A 29 -1.60 -15.05 -12.89
CA HIS A 29 -1.77 -15.80 -11.65
C HIS A 29 -2.93 -15.23 -10.81
N PRO A 30 -3.75 -16.08 -10.16
CA PRO A 30 -4.91 -15.64 -9.36
C PRO A 30 -4.57 -14.58 -8.30
N TYR A 31 -3.40 -14.68 -7.65
CA TYR A 31 -2.97 -13.69 -6.66
C TYR A 31 -2.76 -12.32 -7.28
N MET A 32 -2.21 -12.26 -8.48
CA MET A 32 -2.03 -11.01 -9.22
C MET A 32 -3.38 -10.45 -9.69
N GLN A 33 -4.26 -11.32 -10.22
CA GLN A 33 -5.59 -10.93 -10.69
C GLN A 33 -6.51 -10.43 -9.56
N ARG A 34 -6.31 -10.90 -8.33
CA ARG A 34 -6.98 -10.40 -7.13
C ARG A 34 -6.80 -8.89 -6.94
N LEU A 35 -5.61 -8.35 -7.26
CA LEU A 35 -5.30 -6.92 -7.11
C LEU A 35 -6.20 -6.01 -7.96
N ASN A 36 -6.87 -6.51 -9.00
CA ASN A 36 -7.90 -5.77 -9.73
C ASN A 36 -9.09 -5.37 -8.85
N ARG A 37 -9.34 -6.09 -7.77
CA ARG A 37 -10.49 -5.91 -6.86
C ARG A 37 -10.09 -5.26 -5.54
N ILE A 38 -8.85 -4.78 -5.42
CA ILE A 38 -8.33 -4.05 -4.26
C ILE A 38 -7.91 -2.66 -4.72
N ARG A 39 -8.53 -1.64 -4.14
CA ARG A 39 -8.21 -0.24 -4.46
C ARG A 39 -6.86 0.16 -3.91
N GLN A 40 -6.10 0.91 -4.71
CA GLN A 40 -4.80 1.45 -4.30
C GLN A 40 -4.91 2.37 -3.10
N LEU A 41 -5.86 3.30 -3.13
CA LEU A 41 -6.04 4.33 -2.10
C LEU A 41 -7.18 4.03 -1.12
N GLY A 42 -7.56 2.74 -0.98
CA GLY A 42 -8.55 2.32 0.01
C GLY A 42 -9.83 3.16 -0.01
N LEU A 43 -10.04 3.93 1.05
CA LEU A 43 -11.25 4.72 1.26
C LEU A 43 -11.15 6.19 0.78
N SER A 44 -10.05 6.58 0.14
CA SER A 44 -9.85 7.95 -0.35
C SER A 44 -10.87 8.37 -1.41
N PHE A 45 -11.58 7.42 -2.03
CA PHE A 45 -12.68 7.72 -2.94
C PHE A 45 -13.84 8.49 -2.28
N PHE A 46 -13.97 8.48 -0.97
CA PHE A 46 -14.92 9.32 -0.24
C PHE A 46 -14.61 10.82 -0.35
N VAL A 47 -13.34 11.15 -0.62
CA VAL A 47 -12.86 12.53 -0.83
C VAL A 47 -12.62 12.80 -2.30
N TYR A 48 -11.95 11.88 -2.96
CA TYR A 48 -11.58 11.94 -4.38
C TYR A 48 -12.34 10.87 -5.17
N PRO A 49 -13.52 11.17 -5.72
CA PRO A 49 -14.37 10.15 -6.37
C PRO A 49 -13.68 9.41 -7.52
N GLY A 50 -12.66 10.00 -8.14
CA GLY A 50 -11.84 9.39 -9.18
C GLY A 50 -10.80 8.37 -8.65
N ALA A 51 -10.53 8.33 -7.35
CA ALA A 51 -9.54 7.43 -6.71
C ALA A 51 -10.05 5.98 -6.63
N MET A 52 -10.38 5.40 -7.79
CA MET A 52 -10.95 4.05 -7.94
C MET A 52 -9.98 3.07 -8.60
N HIS A 53 -8.76 3.48 -8.89
CA HIS A 53 -7.74 2.62 -9.49
C HIS A 53 -7.30 1.53 -8.53
N SER A 54 -6.95 0.40 -9.12
CA SER A 54 -6.61 -0.81 -8.38
C SER A 54 -5.09 -0.93 -8.17
N ARG A 55 -4.69 -1.74 -7.18
CA ARG A 55 -3.29 -2.12 -6.98
C ARG A 55 -2.71 -2.84 -8.20
N PHE A 56 -3.52 -3.53 -8.97
CA PHE A 56 -3.11 -4.15 -10.23
C PHE A 56 -2.56 -3.12 -11.23
N LEU A 57 -3.24 -1.98 -11.40
CA LEU A 57 -2.78 -0.90 -12.28
C LEU A 57 -1.46 -0.30 -11.79
N HIS A 58 -1.32 -0.11 -10.48
CA HIS A 58 -0.09 0.35 -9.86
C HIS A 58 1.07 -0.63 -10.12
N SER A 59 0.88 -1.92 -9.83
CA SER A 59 1.91 -2.94 -10.07
C SER A 59 2.38 -2.98 -11.52
N LEU A 60 1.47 -2.81 -12.48
CA LEU A 60 1.80 -2.73 -13.92
C LEU A 60 2.63 -1.49 -14.24
N GLY A 61 2.25 -0.33 -13.71
CA GLY A 61 2.98 0.91 -13.93
C GLY A 61 4.37 0.89 -13.30
N ALA A 62 4.49 0.39 -12.07
CA ALA A 62 5.77 0.21 -11.40
C ALA A 62 6.69 -0.75 -12.17
N MET A 63 6.15 -1.84 -12.72
CA MET A 63 6.91 -2.74 -13.59
C MET A 63 7.37 -2.04 -14.89
N HIS A 64 6.55 -1.19 -15.48
CA HIS A 64 6.94 -0.40 -16.66
C HIS A 64 8.09 0.55 -16.32
N LEU A 65 7.99 1.27 -15.21
CA LEU A 65 9.07 2.17 -14.77
C LEU A 65 10.36 1.40 -14.43
N MET A 66 10.26 0.18 -13.90
CA MET A 66 11.42 -0.70 -13.72
C MET A 66 12.09 -1.05 -15.04
N TYR A 67 11.31 -1.38 -16.07
CA TYR A 67 11.84 -1.63 -17.42
C TYR A 67 12.58 -0.40 -17.98
N GLU A 68 11.99 0.80 -17.83
CA GLU A 68 12.61 2.06 -18.28
C GLU A 68 13.89 2.38 -17.47
N ALA A 69 13.89 2.14 -16.15
CA ALA A 69 15.06 2.31 -15.30
C ALA A 69 16.22 1.41 -15.73
N ILE A 70 15.95 0.11 -15.89
CA ILE A 70 16.94 -0.88 -16.32
C ILE A 70 17.48 -0.53 -17.71
N THR A 71 16.63 -0.13 -18.65
CA THR A 71 17.03 0.29 -19.99
C THR A 71 17.97 1.50 -19.91
N SER A 72 17.61 2.51 -19.12
CA SER A 72 18.44 3.70 -18.92
C SER A 72 19.80 3.40 -18.29
N LEU A 73 19.84 2.50 -17.30
CA LEU A 73 21.08 2.10 -16.63
C LEU A 73 22.00 1.30 -17.58
N ARG A 74 21.44 0.39 -18.39
CA ARG A 74 22.19 -0.35 -19.42
C ARG A 74 22.77 0.58 -20.49
N GLU A 75 22.04 1.60 -20.94
CA GLU A 75 22.53 2.63 -21.87
C GLU A 75 23.77 3.38 -21.32
N LYS A 76 23.90 3.44 -20.00
CA LYS A 76 25.06 4.05 -19.29
C LYS A 76 26.19 3.07 -19.00
N GLY A 77 26.07 1.82 -19.45
CA GLY A 77 27.09 0.78 -19.27
C GLY A 77 27.01 0.02 -17.97
N VAL A 78 25.92 0.17 -17.17
CA VAL A 78 25.70 -0.66 -15.99
C VAL A 78 25.36 -2.08 -16.43
N GLU A 79 26.15 -3.04 -15.94
CA GLU A 79 25.93 -4.44 -16.26
C GLU A 79 24.71 -5.00 -15.52
N ILE A 80 23.64 -5.28 -16.25
CA ILE A 80 22.44 -5.95 -15.77
C ILE A 80 22.11 -7.07 -16.75
N LEU A 81 22.18 -8.31 -16.31
CA LEU A 81 21.89 -9.50 -17.13
C LEU A 81 20.38 -9.58 -17.45
N ASP A 82 20.00 -10.33 -18.47
CA ASP A 82 18.58 -10.46 -18.87
C ASP A 82 17.73 -11.17 -17.81
N ASN A 83 18.31 -12.14 -17.11
CA ASN A 83 17.63 -12.78 -15.98
C ASN A 83 17.47 -11.83 -14.78
N GLU A 84 18.45 -10.97 -14.49
CA GLU A 84 18.37 -9.95 -13.45
C GLU A 84 17.30 -8.91 -13.79
N ALA A 85 17.26 -8.45 -15.04
CA ALA A 85 16.23 -7.53 -15.53
C ALA A 85 14.82 -8.12 -15.38
N THR A 86 14.64 -9.37 -15.81
CA THR A 86 13.34 -10.07 -15.69
C THR A 86 12.95 -10.30 -14.23
N ALA A 87 13.91 -10.68 -13.38
CA ALA A 87 13.67 -10.91 -11.96
C ALA A 87 13.32 -9.60 -11.22
N SER A 88 13.98 -8.48 -11.55
CA SER A 88 13.64 -7.16 -10.97
C SER A 88 12.25 -6.70 -11.40
N MET A 89 11.87 -6.92 -12.66
CA MET A 89 10.50 -6.66 -13.12
C MET A 89 9.47 -7.57 -12.44
N ALA A 90 9.79 -8.84 -12.17
CA ALA A 90 8.93 -9.74 -11.42
C ALA A 90 8.80 -9.33 -9.94
N ALA A 91 9.90 -8.90 -9.33
CA ALA A 91 9.93 -8.46 -7.94
C ALA A 91 9.05 -7.22 -7.73
N ILE A 92 9.19 -6.18 -8.56
CA ILE A 92 8.35 -4.97 -8.47
C ILE A 92 6.89 -5.25 -8.89
N LEU A 93 6.63 -6.16 -9.81
CA LEU A 93 5.27 -6.54 -10.17
C LEU A 93 4.52 -7.19 -8.99
N LEU A 94 5.25 -7.88 -8.13
CA LEU A 94 4.71 -8.65 -7.00
C LEU A 94 4.91 -7.98 -5.63
N HIS A 95 5.57 -6.82 -5.54
CA HIS A 95 5.92 -6.21 -4.25
C HIS A 95 4.70 -5.98 -3.35
N ASP A 96 3.57 -5.61 -3.95
CA ASP A 96 2.30 -5.28 -3.29
C ASP A 96 1.26 -6.43 -3.33
N VAL A 97 1.64 -7.63 -3.80
CA VAL A 97 0.68 -8.74 -4.00
C VAL A 97 0.02 -9.21 -2.69
N GLY A 98 0.68 -8.99 -1.56
CA GLY A 98 0.20 -9.33 -0.23
C GLY A 98 -0.73 -8.30 0.43
N HIS A 99 -1.03 -7.19 -0.21
CA HIS A 99 -2.00 -6.25 0.36
C HIS A 99 -3.41 -6.83 0.44
N GLY A 100 -4.08 -6.56 1.58
CA GLY A 100 -5.47 -6.93 1.83
C GLY A 100 -6.49 -5.87 1.41
N PRO A 101 -7.78 -6.15 1.59
CA PRO A 101 -8.83 -5.17 1.36
C PRO A 101 -8.65 -3.97 2.28
N PHE A 102 -8.73 -2.75 1.71
CA PHE A 102 -8.49 -1.50 2.43
C PHE A 102 -7.17 -1.47 3.22
N SER A 103 -6.20 -2.29 2.80
CA SER A 103 -4.80 -2.34 3.26
C SER A 103 -4.63 -2.29 4.78
N HIS A 104 -4.14 -1.17 5.32
CA HIS A 104 -3.81 -1.01 6.74
C HIS A 104 -5.01 -1.15 7.68
N VAL A 105 -6.22 -0.85 7.21
CA VAL A 105 -7.44 -1.00 8.03
C VAL A 105 -7.65 -2.45 8.49
N PHE A 106 -7.43 -3.41 7.60
CA PHE A 106 -7.58 -4.83 7.91
C PHE A 106 -6.55 -5.32 8.94
N GLU A 107 -5.34 -4.79 8.86
CA GLU A 107 -4.25 -5.04 9.82
C GLU A 107 -4.56 -4.39 11.19
N GLU A 108 -4.91 -3.08 11.22
CA GLU A 108 -5.21 -2.33 12.44
C GLU A 108 -6.44 -2.86 13.17
N ALA A 109 -7.43 -3.37 12.45
CA ALA A 109 -8.60 -4.03 13.04
C ALA A 109 -8.28 -5.40 13.68
N GLY A 110 -7.02 -5.83 13.68
CA GLY A 110 -6.56 -7.08 14.28
C GLY A 110 -7.09 -8.32 13.56
N MET A 111 -7.34 -8.24 12.25
CA MET A 111 -7.82 -9.35 11.45
C MET A 111 -6.70 -10.35 11.11
N LEU A 112 -5.44 -9.92 11.11
CA LEU A 112 -4.27 -10.77 10.88
C LEU A 112 -3.62 -11.23 12.18
N PRO A 113 -2.76 -12.25 12.14
CA PRO A 113 -1.88 -12.62 13.23
C PRO A 113 -1.04 -11.43 13.70
N LYS A 114 -0.80 -11.35 15.02
CA LYS A 114 -0.03 -10.25 15.60
C LYS A 114 1.39 -10.21 15.03
N GLY A 115 1.79 -9.03 14.55
CA GLY A 115 3.13 -8.77 14.00
C GLY A 115 3.30 -9.15 12.53
N MET A 116 2.25 -9.66 11.89
CA MET A 116 2.25 -9.92 10.45
C MET A 116 1.82 -8.70 9.68
N ASN A 117 2.48 -8.43 8.57
CA ASN A 117 2.17 -7.34 7.66
C ASN A 117 2.02 -7.84 6.20
N HIS A 118 1.63 -6.95 5.31
CA HIS A 118 1.46 -7.26 3.88
C HIS A 118 2.75 -7.67 3.16
N GLU A 119 3.94 -7.26 3.64
CA GLU A 119 5.23 -7.66 3.05
C GLU A 119 5.52 -9.15 3.31
N ASP A 120 5.22 -9.63 4.54
CA ASP A 120 5.33 -11.05 4.88
C ASP A 120 4.41 -11.90 3.99
N ILE A 121 3.18 -11.41 3.77
CA ILE A 121 2.21 -12.08 2.89
C ILE A 121 2.66 -12.01 1.43
N SER A 122 3.23 -10.90 0.97
CA SER A 122 3.80 -10.78 -0.37
C SER A 122 4.87 -11.85 -0.60
N LEU A 123 5.79 -12.02 0.34
CA LEU A 123 6.83 -13.06 0.26
C LEU A 123 6.23 -14.47 0.17
N MET A 124 5.22 -14.77 0.98
CA MET A 124 4.55 -16.08 0.91
C MET A 124 3.88 -16.31 -0.43
N MET A 125 3.15 -15.32 -0.94
CA MET A 125 2.52 -15.41 -2.25
C MET A 125 3.55 -15.55 -3.37
N MET A 126 4.70 -14.88 -3.28
CA MET A 126 5.81 -15.06 -4.23
C MET A 126 6.36 -16.48 -4.21
N HIS A 127 6.48 -17.11 -3.03
CA HIS A 127 6.90 -18.51 -2.91
C HIS A 127 5.86 -19.47 -3.52
N GLU A 128 4.58 -19.28 -3.24
CA GLU A 128 3.49 -20.07 -3.84
C GLU A 128 3.44 -19.95 -5.36
N ILE A 129 3.61 -18.72 -5.91
CA ILE A 129 3.68 -18.48 -7.37
C ILE A 129 4.88 -19.26 -7.96
N ARG A 130 6.05 -19.18 -7.35
CA ARG A 130 7.23 -19.95 -7.78
C ARG A 130 6.94 -21.44 -7.83
N ASP A 131 6.33 -21.98 -6.77
CA ASP A 131 6.07 -23.41 -6.62
C ASP A 131 4.97 -23.90 -7.61
N SER A 132 4.01 -23.01 -7.93
CA SER A 132 3.00 -23.27 -8.96
C SER A 132 3.61 -23.47 -10.35
N PHE A 133 4.70 -22.78 -10.67
CA PHE A 133 5.41 -22.98 -11.94
C PHE A 133 6.05 -24.38 -12.05
N SER A 134 6.52 -24.93 -10.95
CA SER A 134 7.09 -26.28 -10.92
C SER A 134 6.08 -27.36 -11.25
N SER A 135 4.80 -27.14 -10.93
CA SER A 135 3.69 -28.06 -11.19
C SER A 135 2.92 -27.76 -12.49
N SER A 136 3.29 -26.73 -13.23
CA SER A 136 2.57 -26.31 -14.44
C SER A 136 2.62 -27.37 -15.54
N HIS A 137 1.48 -27.78 -16.05
CA HIS A 137 1.36 -28.70 -17.18
C HIS A 137 1.48 -28.02 -18.56
N ILE A 138 1.46 -26.70 -18.59
CA ILE A 138 1.46 -25.91 -19.84
C ILE A 138 2.88 -25.64 -20.34
N ALA A 139 3.86 -25.61 -19.45
CA ALA A 139 5.25 -25.32 -19.77
C ALA A 139 6.12 -26.59 -19.85
N SER A 140 7.12 -26.58 -20.71
CA SER A 140 8.12 -27.65 -20.77
C SER A 140 8.97 -27.69 -19.49
N PRO A 141 9.64 -28.81 -19.15
CA PRO A 141 10.51 -28.90 -17.98
C PRO A 141 11.60 -27.82 -17.93
N LYS A 142 12.13 -27.42 -19.08
CA LYS A 142 13.13 -26.35 -19.20
C LYS A 142 12.52 -24.98 -18.84
N GLU A 143 11.34 -24.65 -19.39
CA GLU A 143 10.65 -23.39 -19.11
C GLU A 143 10.24 -23.32 -17.63
N ARG A 144 9.75 -24.40 -17.04
CA ARG A 144 9.44 -24.46 -15.60
C ARG A 144 10.66 -24.13 -14.73
N SER A 145 11.80 -24.76 -15.05
CA SER A 145 13.05 -24.49 -14.34
C SER A 145 13.51 -23.04 -14.47
N GLU A 146 13.39 -22.48 -15.68
CA GLU A 146 13.73 -21.09 -15.97
C GLU A 146 12.83 -20.12 -15.18
N MET A 147 11.50 -20.33 -15.17
CA MET A 147 10.55 -19.54 -14.43
C MET A 147 10.82 -19.61 -12.92
N SER A 148 11.06 -20.80 -12.37
CA SER A 148 11.39 -20.97 -10.94
C SER A 148 12.70 -20.27 -10.57
N ASN A 149 13.71 -20.31 -11.42
CA ASN A 149 14.99 -19.62 -11.20
C ASN A 149 14.82 -18.09 -11.21
N ILE A 150 14.01 -17.55 -12.13
CA ILE A 150 13.69 -16.11 -12.17
C ILE A 150 12.96 -15.72 -10.90
N MET A 151 11.99 -16.51 -10.44
CA MET A 151 11.26 -16.22 -9.19
C MET A 151 12.15 -16.28 -7.94
N ASN A 152 13.07 -17.26 -7.87
CA ASN A 152 14.06 -17.31 -6.79
C ASN A 152 14.94 -16.05 -6.77
N LEU A 153 15.38 -15.60 -7.93
CA LEU A 153 16.16 -14.36 -8.04
C LEU A 153 15.31 -13.12 -7.67
N ALA A 154 14.06 -13.06 -8.11
CA ALA A 154 13.13 -11.98 -7.77
C ALA A 154 12.91 -11.87 -6.26
N ILE A 155 12.72 -13.02 -5.57
CA ILE A 155 12.58 -13.05 -4.10
C ILE A 155 13.86 -12.57 -3.41
N ARG A 156 15.04 -12.96 -3.88
CA ARG A 156 16.31 -12.49 -3.32
C ARG A 156 16.51 -10.99 -3.52
N ILE A 157 16.16 -10.45 -4.70
CA ILE A 157 16.23 -9.02 -4.97
C ILE A 157 15.22 -8.27 -4.08
N PHE A 158 13.98 -8.77 -3.95
CA PHE A 158 12.97 -8.17 -3.08
C PHE A 158 13.40 -8.11 -1.61
N LYS A 159 14.09 -9.14 -1.11
CA LYS A 159 14.59 -9.24 0.27
C LYS A 159 15.93 -8.53 0.52
N ASP A 160 16.51 -7.88 -0.49
CA ASP A 160 17.86 -7.33 -0.43
C ASP A 160 18.94 -8.39 -0.11
N GLU A 161 18.76 -9.62 -0.59
CA GLU A 161 19.69 -10.75 -0.41
C GLU A 161 20.49 -11.05 -1.69
N TYR A 162 20.51 -10.13 -2.64
CA TYR A 162 21.25 -10.24 -3.89
C TYR A 162 22.42 -9.25 -3.97
N ASP A 163 23.56 -9.70 -4.52
CA ASP A 163 24.83 -8.94 -4.51
C ASP A 163 24.75 -7.56 -5.18
N LYS A 164 23.85 -7.38 -6.16
CA LYS A 164 23.58 -6.07 -6.80
C LYS A 164 22.49 -5.34 -6.03
N HIS A 165 22.85 -4.76 -4.91
CA HIS A 165 21.97 -4.01 -4.01
C HIS A 165 21.12 -2.94 -4.71
N PHE A 166 21.67 -2.25 -5.72
CA PHE A 166 20.94 -1.22 -6.46
C PHE A 166 19.65 -1.76 -7.14
N LEU A 167 19.55 -3.07 -7.43
CA LEU A 167 18.31 -3.67 -7.94
C LEU A 167 17.20 -3.68 -6.89
N HIS A 168 17.54 -3.91 -5.62
CA HIS A 168 16.62 -3.74 -4.51
C HIS A 168 16.25 -2.26 -4.33
N GLN A 169 17.22 -1.35 -4.39
CA GLN A 169 16.98 0.09 -4.26
C GLN A 169 16.02 0.64 -5.33
N LEU A 170 15.96 0.03 -6.50
CA LEU A 170 14.94 0.37 -7.51
C LEU A 170 13.51 -0.04 -7.08
N ILE A 171 13.36 -1.02 -6.17
CA ILE A 171 12.06 -1.51 -5.65
C ILE A 171 11.67 -0.77 -4.39
N SER A 172 12.60 -0.65 -3.44
CA SER A 172 12.35 -0.10 -2.10
C SER A 172 13.53 0.74 -1.63
N SER A 173 13.41 2.05 -1.78
CA SER A 173 14.36 3.04 -1.27
C SER A 173 13.65 4.37 -1.03
N GLN A 174 14.36 5.47 -0.88
CA GLN A 174 13.74 6.79 -0.79
C GLN A 174 13.34 7.37 -2.14
N LEU A 175 13.93 6.88 -3.23
CA LEU A 175 13.63 7.24 -4.61
C LEU A 175 13.64 5.98 -5.48
N ASP A 176 12.53 5.32 -5.59
CA ASP A 176 12.32 4.06 -6.28
C ASP A 176 11.18 4.13 -7.30
N VAL A 177 11.00 3.08 -8.08
CA VAL A 177 9.98 3.05 -9.14
C VAL A 177 8.56 2.86 -8.58
N ASP A 178 8.42 2.29 -7.40
CA ASP A 178 7.15 2.20 -6.66
C ASP A 178 6.62 3.60 -6.38
N ARG A 179 7.42 4.45 -5.72
CA ARG A 179 7.07 5.84 -5.40
C ARG A 179 6.86 6.69 -6.64
N LEU A 180 7.65 6.50 -7.69
CA LEU A 180 7.49 7.21 -8.95
C LEU A 180 6.18 6.88 -9.65
N ASP A 181 5.73 5.60 -9.56
CA ASP A 181 4.42 5.21 -10.10
C ASP A 181 3.30 5.79 -9.27
N TYR A 182 3.24 5.47 -7.96
CA TYR A 182 2.06 5.83 -7.19
C TYR A 182 1.87 7.35 -7.07
N LEU A 183 2.92 8.15 -6.97
CA LEU A 183 2.76 9.61 -6.94
C LEU A 183 2.09 10.13 -8.22
N CYS A 184 2.54 9.70 -9.39
CA CYS A 184 1.94 10.10 -10.67
C CYS A 184 0.51 9.55 -10.81
N ARG A 185 0.31 8.29 -10.48
CA ARG A 185 -0.96 7.57 -10.63
C ARG A 185 -2.02 8.10 -9.68
N ASP A 186 -1.69 8.21 -8.41
CA ASP A 186 -2.63 8.72 -7.40
C ASP A 186 -3.01 10.18 -7.67
N SER A 187 -2.04 11.00 -8.08
CA SER A 187 -2.27 12.37 -8.51
C SER A 187 -3.27 12.44 -9.67
N PHE A 188 -3.08 11.61 -10.69
CA PHE A 188 -3.96 11.53 -11.85
C PHE A 188 -5.38 11.13 -11.45
N PHE A 189 -5.54 10.04 -10.71
CA PHE A 189 -6.86 9.51 -10.34
C PHE A 189 -7.58 10.34 -9.26
N CYS A 190 -6.83 11.02 -8.39
CA CYS A 190 -7.41 11.98 -7.43
C CYS A 190 -7.77 13.33 -8.09
N GLY A 191 -7.26 13.60 -9.29
CA GLY A 191 -7.46 14.89 -9.95
C GLY A 191 -6.73 16.06 -9.28
N VAL A 192 -5.56 15.77 -8.65
CA VAL A 192 -4.69 16.76 -8.02
C VAL A 192 -3.39 16.90 -8.82
N THR A 193 -2.67 18.00 -8.67
CA THR A 193 -1.44 18.26 -9.43
C THR A 193 -0.17 18.08 -8.60
N GLU A 194 -0.31 17.95 -7.30
CA GLU A 194 0.77 17.91 -6.32
C GLU A 194 1.71 16.72 -6.52
N GLY A 195 1.18 15.57 -6.94
CA GLY A 195 1.96 14.36 -7.20
C GLY A 195 2.56 14.30 -8.62
N SER A 196 2.40 15.33 -9.44
CA SER A 196 2.99 15.37 -10.78
C SER A 196 4.51 15.50 -10.70
N VAL A 197 5.22 14.40 -10.89
CA VAL A 197 6.68 14.31 -10.92
C VAL A 197 7.20 13.95 -12.31
N ALA A 198 8.42 14.38 -12.63
CA ALA A 198 9.07 14.09 -13.91
C ALA A 198 9.75 12.71 -13.86
N SER A 199 8.97 11.64 -13.68
CA SER A 199 9.48 10.27 -13.52
C SER A 199 10.45 9.86 -14.64
N ALA A 200 10.11 10.09 -15.91
CA ALA A 200 10.96 9.78 -17.04
C ALA A 200 12.33 10.50 -16.99
N ARG A 201 12.36 11.77 -16.51
CA ARG A 201 13.61 12.49 -16.32
C ARG A 201 14.42 11.93 -15.17
N ILE A 202 13.78 11.61 -14.04
CA ILE A 202 14.45 11.01 -12.89
C ILE A 202 15.11 9.70 -13.30
N LEU A 203 14.39 8.80 -13.97
CA LEU A 203 14.94 7.53 -14.46
C LEU A 203 16.14 7.72 -15.40
N LYS A 204 16.10 8.72 -16.30
CA LYS A 204 17.24 9.06 -17.18
C LYS A 204 18.43 9.66 -16.42
N MET A 205 18.23 10.21 -15.21
CA MET A 205 19.31 10.74 -14.34
C MET A 205 19.84 9.70 -13.37
N MET A 206 19.14 8.57 -13.15
CA MET A 206 19.65 7.47 -12.32
C MET A 206 20.92 6.87 -12.91
N ASN A 207 21.84 6.48 -12.05
CA ASN A 207 23.08 5.78 -12.38
C ASN A 207 23.45 4.83 -11.23
N VAL A 208 24.53 4.08 -11.38
CA VAL A 208 25.08 3.21 -10.32
C VAL A 208 26.54 3.59 -10.06
N LYS A 209 26.86 3.77 -8.79
CA LYS A 209 28.23 4.02 -8.31
C LYS A 209 28.52 3.08 -7.16
N GLU A 210 29.59 2.28 -7.28
CA GLU A 210 30.01 1.33 -6.23
C GLU A 210 28.89 0.39 -5.74
N GLY A 211 28.06 -0.08 -6.72
CA GLY A 211 26.97 -1.01 -6.42
C GLY A 211 25.70 -0.37 -5.82
N ARG A 212 25.67 0.96 -5.66
CA ARG A 212 24.54 1.71 -5.11
C ARG A 212 23.89 2.58 -6.20
N LEU A 213 22.57 2.75 -6.07
CA LEU A 213 21.81 3.67 -6.91
C LEU A 213 22.16 5.12 -6.57
N VAL A 214 22.47 5.92 -7.59
CA VAL A 214 22.78 7.36 -7.46
C VAL A 214 22.00 8.15 -8.51
N VAL A 215 21.84 9.45 -8.31
CA VAL A 215 21.26 10.37 -9.30
C VAL A 215 22.34 11.36 -9.74
N GLU A 216 22.56 11.51 -11.04
CA GLU A 216 23.50 12.51 -11.57
C GLU A 216 23.09 13.93 -11.15
N ALA A 217 24.05 14.78 -10.77
CA ALA A 217 23.83 16.13 -10.25
C ALA A 217 22.87 16.99 -11.10
N LYS A 218 22.87 16.82 -12.44
CA LYS A 218 21.90 17.51 -13.32
C LYS A 218 20.44 17.10 -13.09
N GLY A 219 20.18 16.08 -12.26
CA GLY A 219 18.85 15.61 -11.86
C GLY A 219 18.35 16.22 -10.53
N ILE A 220 19.17 16.96 -9.81
CA ILE A 220 18.85 17.47 -8.44
C ILE A 220 17.46 18.11 -8.39
N TYR A 221 17.15 19.06 -9.24
CA TYR A 221 15.86 19.77 -9.23
C TYR A 221 14.65 18.85 -9.44
N SER A 222 14.83 17.73 -10.14
CA SER A 222 13.77 16.73 -10.30
C SER A 222 13.57 15.90 -9.04
N VAL A 223 14.64 15.61 -8.30
CA VAL A 223 14.60 14.94 -7.00
C VAL A 223 13.99 15.85 -5.94
N GLU A 224 14.38 17.11 -5.89
CA GLU A 224 13.78 18.12 -5.00
C GLU A 224 12.26 18.21 -5.23
N LYS A 225 11.84 18.35 -6.49
CA LYS A 225 10.40 18.35 -6.85
C LYS A 225 9.69 17.06 -6.43
N PHE A 226 10.34 15.91 -6.58
CA PHE A 226 9.79 14.61 -6.13
C PHE A 226 9.58 14.59 -4.60
N LEU A 227 10.54 15.06 -3.81
CA LEU A 227 10.43 15.14 -2.35
C LEU A 227 9.31 16.08 -1.91
N VAL A 228 9.20 17.24 -2.56
CA VAL A 228 8.09 18.19 -2.32
C VAL A 228 6.74 17.58 -2.70
N ALA A 229 6.64 16.96 -3.88
CA ALA A 229 5.43 16.30 -4.35
C ALA A 229 4.98 15.21 -3.37
N ARG A 230 5.91 14.35 -2.92
CA ARG A 230 5.66 13.32 -1.91
C ARG A 230 5.07 13.92 -0.63
N ARG A 231 5.67 14.99 -0.10
CA ARG A 231 5.18 15.64 1.11
C ARG A 231 3.78 16.22 0.95
N LEU A 232 3.51 16.86 -0.18
CA LEU A 232 2.20 17.44 -0.47
C LEU A 232 1.13 16.35 -0.61
N MET A 233 1.42 15.27 -1.35
CA MET A 233 0.51 14.15 -1.50
C MET A 233 0.19 13.47 -0.17
N TYR A 234 1.18 13.35 0.74
CA TYR A 234 0.91 12.79 2.07
C TYR A 234 -0.17 13.57 2.81
N TRP A 235 -0.07 14.90 2.87
CA TRP A 235 -1.04 15.71 3.62
C TRP A 235 -2.35 15.94 2.88
N GLN A 236 -2.30 16.05 1.58
CA GLN A 236 -3.48 16.37 0.79
C GLN A 236 -4.30 15.12 0.46
N VAL A 237 -3.65 13.99 0.18
CA VAL A 237 -4.33 12.76 -0.26
C VAL A 237 -4.29 11.68 0.81
N TYR A 238 -3.11 11.17 1.17
CA TYR A 238 -2.99 9.96 1.99
C TYR A 238 -3.43 10.17 3.44
N LEU A 239 -3.12 11.32 4.03
CA LEU A 239 -3.51 11.71 5.39
C LEU A 239 -4.63 12.73 5.41
N HIS A 240 -5.46 12.79 4.35
CA HIS A 240 -6.61 13.66 4.35
C HIS A 240 -7.57 13.26 5.48
N HIS A 241 -7.89 14.20 6.38
CA HIS A 241 -8.63 13.90 7.60
C HIS A 241 -9.95 13.15 7.38
N THR A 242 -10.65 13.36 6.26
CA THR A 242 -11.89 12.62 5.94
C THR A 242 -11.60 11.19 5.49
N SER A 243 -10.49 10.94 4.77
CA SER A 243 -10.07 9.58 4.41
C SER A 243 -9.71 8.79 5.65
N VAL A 244 -8.89 9.39 6.54
CA VAL A 244 -8.54 8.78 7.83
C VAL A 244 -9.79 8.57 8.70
N ALA A 245 -10.74 9.51 8.71
CA ALA A 245 -12.00 9.33 9.43
C ALA A 245 -12.81 8.13 8.92
N ALA A 246 -12.81 7.89 7.60
CA ALA A 246 -13.47 6.72 7.01
C ALA A 246 -12.76 5.41 7.40
N GLU A 247 -11.43 5.41 7.42
CA GLU A 247 -10.62 4.28 7.89
C GLU A 247 -10.92 3.96 9.35
N GLN A 248 -10.98 4.97 10.22
CA GLN A 248 -11.31 4.78 11.63
C GLN A 248 -12.73 4.23 11.84
N VAL A 249 -13.72 4.66 11.03
CA VAL A 249 -15.05 4.04 11.06
C VAL A 249 -14.98 2.56 10.66
N LEU A 250 -14.24 2.23 9.59
CA LEU A 250 -14.12 0.84 9.13
C LEU A 250 -13.39 -0.04 10.15
N ILE A 251 -12.35 0.46 10.80
CA ILE A 251 -11.67 -0.23 11.91
C ILE A 251 -12.66 -0.55 13.02
N LYS A 252 -13.47 0.43 13.46
CA LYS A 252 -14.49 0.24 14.49
C LYS A 252 -15.55 -0.80 14.08
N ILE A 253 -16.00 -0.78 12.83
CA ILE A 253 -16.93 -1.77 12.26
C ILE A 253 -16.33 -3.19 12.36
N LEU A 254 -15.10 -3.38 11.84
CA LEU A 254 -14.47 -4.69 11.83
C LEU A 254 -14.15 -5.20 13.24
N THR A 255 -13.70 -4.33 14.13
CA THR A 255 -13.45 -4.68 15.54
C THR A 255 -14.75 -5.11 16.23
N ARG A 256 -15.87 -4.40 16.01
CA ARG A 256 -17.17 -4.80 16.57
C ARG A 256 -17.65 -6.12 15.99
N ALA A 257 -17.57 -6.29 14.67
CA ALA A 257 -17.97 -7.54 14.02
C ALA A 257 -17.17 -8.74 14.57
N LYS A 258 -15.85 -8.58 14.77
CA LYS A 258 -14.99 -9.61 15.34
C LYS A 258 -15.38 -9.92 16.81
N GLN A 259 -15.67 -8.90 17.62
CA GLN A 259 -16.14 -9.07 19.00
C GLN A 259 -17.48 -9.84 19.06
N LEU A 260 -18.44 -9.49 18.20
CA LEU A 260 -19.72 -10.16 18.14
C LEU A 260 -19.57 -11.64 17.74
N THR A 261 -18.73 -11.91 16.73
CA THR A 261 -18.43 -13.27 16.30
C THR A 261 -17.73 -14.08 17.38
N ALA A 262 -16.81 -13.50 18.15
CA ALA A 262 -16.19 -14.13 19.30
C ALA A 262 -17.19 -14.46 20.43
N ASN A 263 -18.26 -13.69 20.54
CA ASN A 263 -19.38 -13.94 21.46
C ASN A 263 -20.42 -14.93 20.91
N GLY A 264 -20.14 -15.57 19.77
CA GLY A 264 -21.00 -16.61 19.20
C GLY A 264 -22.11 -16.10 18.27
N ILE A 265 -22.11 -14.81 17.92
CA ILE A 265 -23.09 -14.25 16.98
C ILE A 265 -22.63 -14.57 15.55
N ASP A 266 -23.49 -15.22 14.77
CA ASP A 266 -23.23 -15.56 13.36
C ASP A 266 -23.56 -14.35 12.48
N LEU A 267 -22.53 -13.64 12.03
CA LEU A 267 -22.67 -12.51 11.11
C LEU A 267 -22.59 -12.97 9.67
N PHE A 268 -23.34 -12.32 8.78
CA PHE A 268 -23.18 -12.49 7.34
C PHE A 268 -21.74 -12.13 6.92
N ALA A 269 -21.07 -13.03 6.23
CA ALA A 269 -19.77 -12.83 5.67
C ALA A 269 -19.50 -13.83 4.53
N SER A 270 -18.63 -13.47 3.57
CA SER A 270 -18.09 -14.47 2.66
C SER A 270 -17.27 -15.52 3.44
N PRO A 271 -17.05 -16.72 2.90
CA PRO A 271 -16.25 -17.74 3.58
C PRO A 271 -14.87 -17.24 4.00
N ALA A 272 -14.24 -16.41 3.17
CA ALA A 272 -12.95 -15.81 3.44
C ALA A 272 -13.02 -14.80 4.60
N LEU A 273 -13.96 -13.87 4.58
CA LEU A 273 -14.13 -12.89 5.65
C LEU A 273 -14.53 -13.58 6.97
N LYS A 274 -15.41 -14.60 6.90
CA LYS A 274 -15.83 -15.37 8.08
C LYS A 274 -14.65 -16.02 8.79
N TYR A 275 -13.69 -16.57 8.04
CA TYR A 275 -12.46 -17.11 8.59
C TYR A 275 -11.73 -16.10 9.46
N PHE A 276 -11.53 -14.86 8.98
CA PHE A 276 -10.81 -13.82 9.73
C PHE A 276 -11.61 -13.22 10.89
N LEU A 277 -12.93 -13.15 10.80
CA LEU A 277 -13.78 -12.77 11.92
C LEU A 277 -13.69 -13.77 13.07
N GLN A 278 -13.57 -15.06 12.77
CA GLN A 278 -13.43 -16.14 13.75
C GLN A 278 -11.98 -16.38 14.18
N TYR A 279 -11.01 -15.82 13.45
CA TYR A 279 -9.60 -16.02 13.72
C TYR A 279 -9.19 -15.37 15.05
N ASN A 280 -8.65 -16.18 15.96
CA ASN A 280 -8.10 -15.68 17.23
C ASN A 280 -6.65 -15.23 17.03
N SER A 281 -6.44 -13.94 16.85
CA SER A 281 -5.11 -13.32 16.63
C SER A 281 -4.20 -13.35 17.88
N SER A 282 -4.71 -13.70 19.06
CA SER A 282 -3.93 -13.76 20.31
C SER A 282 -3.15 -15.06 20.48
N LEU A 283 -3.31 -16.02 19.57
CA LEU A 283 -2.50 -17.24 19.57
C LEU A 283 -1.10 -16.92 19.02
N GLU A 284 -0.18 -16.56 19.91
CA GLU A 284 1.23 -16.32 19.58
C GLU A 284 1.85 -17.60 18.99
N GLY A 285 2.67 -17.44 17.92
CA GLY A 285 3.50 -18.48 17.37
C GLY A 285 2.87 -19.36 16.29
N LYS A 286 1.67 -19.04 15.77
CA LYS A 286 1.20 -19.72 14.55
C LYS A 286 1.95 -19.21 13.33
N THR A 287 2.74 -20.08 12.76
CA THR A 287 3.23 -19.96 11.37
C THR A 287 2.01 -19.79 10.46
N ILE A 288 2.09 -18.88 9.50
CA ILE A 288 1.07 -18.80 8.44
C ILE A 288 1.02 -20.17 7.78
N ASP A 289 -0.13 -20.83 7.88
CA ASP A 289 -0.37 -22.04 7.15
C ASP A 289 -1.00 -21.73 5.77
N SER A 290 -0.99 -22.74 4.92
CA SER A 290 -1.61 -22.62 3.58
C SER A 290 -3.11 -22.28 3.63
N THR A 291 -3.78 -22.59 4.73
CA THR A 291 -5.21 -22.32 4.95
C THR A 291 -5.46 -20.82 5.14
N LEU A 292 -4.67 -20.17 6.01
CA LEU A 292 -4.75 -18.73 6.20
C LEU A 292 -4.46 -18.00 4.90
N LEU A 293 -3.40 -18.38 4.18
CA LEU A 293 -3.03 -17.76 2.92
C LEU A 293 -4.12 -17.95 1.85
N ALA A 294 -4.75 -19.13 1.78
CA ALA A 294 -5.83 -19.39 0.85
C ALA A 294 -7.07 -18.49 1.13
N HIS A 295 -7.47 -18.36 2.39
CA HIS A 295 -8.55 -17.45 2.77
C HIS A 295 -8.18 -15.99 2.52
N TYR A 296 -6.95 -15.58 2.82
CA TYR A 296 -6.49 -14.22 2.55
C TYR A 296 -6.47 -13.88 1.06
N ALA A 297 -6.02 -14.81 0.24
CA ALA A 297 -5.99 -14.67 -1.21
C ALA A 297 -7.40 -14.61 -1.85
N ALA A 298 -8.42 -15.10 -1.14
CA ALA A 298 -9.80 -15.00 -1.57
C ALA A 298 -10.49 -13.69 -1.17
N LEU A 299 -9.87 -12.89 -0.27
CA LEU A 299 -10.43 -11.62 0.18
C LEU A 299 -10.15 -10.47 -0.80
N ASP A 300 -11.16 -9.60 -0.98
CA ASP A 300 -11.02 -8.30 -1.63
C ASP A 300 -11.97 -7.26 -1.02
N ASP A 301 -11.97 -6.04 -1.56
CA ASP A 301 -12.80 -4.93 -1.05
C ASP A 301 -14.31 -5.26 -1.06
N SER A 302 -14.74 -6.11 -1.98
CA SER A 302 -16.16 -6.45 -2.15
C SER A 302 -16.69 -7.30 -0.99
N ASP A 303 -15.85 -8.13 -0.38
CA ASP A 303 -16.23 -8.93 0.79
C ASP A 303 -16.65 -8.02 1.96
N LEU A 304 -15.84 -7.00 2.24
CA LEU A 304 -16.11 -6.06 3.32
C LEU A 304 -17.30 -5.17 3.01
N LEU A 305 -17.35 -4.60 1.81
CA LEU A 305 -18.46 -3.71 1.43
C LEU A 305 -19.81 -4.44 1.40
N SER A 306 -19.82 -5.69 0.95
CA SER A 306 -21.03 -6.52 0.97
C SER A 306 -21.49 -6.81 2.39
N ALA A 307 -20.57 -7.20 3.27
CA ALA A 307 -20.87 -7.46 4.67
C ALA A 307 -21.40 -6.21 5.40
N ILE A 308 -20.75 -5.06 5.22
CA ILE A 308 -21.16 -3.77 5.81
C ILE A 308 -22.62 -3.42 5.43
N LYS A 309 -22.98 -3.63 4.15
CA LYS A 309 -24.37 -3.35 3.69
C LYS A 309 -25.39 -4.25 4.39
N VAL A 310 -25.07 -5.50 4.65
CA VAL A 310 -25.96 -6.42 5.40
C VAL A 310 -25.95 -6.05 6.89
N TRP A 311 -24.79 -5.78 7.46
CA TRP A 311 -24.66 -5.41 8.88
C TRP A 311 -25.35 -4.08 9.24
N SER A 312 -25.63 -3.20 8.28
CA SER A 312 -26.42 -1.98 8.53
C SER A 312 -27.84 -2.26 9.04
N HIS A 313 -28.33 -3.50 8.91
CA HIS A 313 -29.61 -3.97 9.42
C HIS A 313 -29.47 -4.97 10.57
N ASN A 314 -28.27 -5.08 11.20
CA ASN A 314 -28.05 -5.98 12.30
C ASN A 314 -28.74 -5.51 13.58
N GLU A 315 -29.11 -6.45 14.46
CA GLU A 315 -29.74 -6.13 15.76
C GLU A 315 -28.77 -5.39 16.70
N ASP A 316 -27.45 -5.64 16.58
CA ASP A 316 -26.46 -4.90 17.35
C ASP A 316 -26.41 -3.43 16.93
N LYS A 317 -26.73 -2.56 17.89
CA LYS A 317 -26.90 -1.13 17.64
C LYS A 317 -25.61 -0.43 17.25
N VAL A 318 -24.48 -0.85 17.82
CA VAL A 318 -23.17 -0.27 17.47
C VAL A 318 -22.82 -0.61 16.03
N LEU A 319 -22.90 -1.90 15.68
CA LEU A 319 -22.56 -2.37 14.35
C LEU A 319 -23.48 -1.75 13.28
N SER A 320 -24.80 -1.78 13.51
CA SER A 320 -25.78 -1.28 12.53
C SER A 320 -25.63 0.22 12.29
N VAL A 321 -25.49 1.03 13.34
CA VAL A 321 -25.31 2.49 13.20
C VAL A 321 -24.02 2.83 12.46
N LEU A 322 -22.90 2.19 12.79
CA LEU A 322 -21.63 2.46 12.10
C LEU A 322 -21.70 2.05 10.63
N CYS A 323 -22.27 0.89 10.32
CA CYS A 323 -22.42 0.39 8.95
C CYS A 323 -23.37 1.26 8.11
N GLU A 324 -24.52 1.66 8.65
CA GLU A 324 -25.46 2.57 7.99
C GLU A 324 -24.78 3.91 7.67
N ARG A 325 -24.09 4.48 8.63
CA ARG A 325 -23.37 5.73 8.48
C ARG A 325 -22.24 5.66 7.46
N PHE A 326 -21.45 4.59 7.50
CA PHE A 326 -20.40 4.34 6.51
C PHE A 326 -20.98 4.27 5.09
N THR A 327 -22.04 3.46 4.92
CA THR A 327 -22.70 3.27 3.63
C THR A 327 -23.25 4.58 3.06
N ASN A 328 -23.82 5.43 3.91
CA ASN A 328 -24.42 6.71 3.52
C ASN A 328 -23.45 7.90 3.55
N ARG A 329 -22.13 7.63 3.66
CA ARG A 329 -21.08 8.66 3.74
C ARG A 329 -21.28 9.67 4.90
N GLN A 330 -21.89 9.22 5.99
CA GLN A 330 -22.01 9.99 7.22
C GLN A 330 -20.83 9.67 8.17
N LEU A 331 -19.64 9.87 7.69
CA LEU A 331 -18.38 9.53 8.36
C LEU A 331 -18.19 10.31 9.66
N PHE A 332 -17.22 9.87 10.47
CA PHE A 332 -16.80 10.66 11.61
C PHE A 332 -16.40 12.07 11.21
N LYS A 333 -16.75 13.04 12.04
CA LYS A 333 -16.22 14.39 11.98
C LYS A 333 -14.83 14.42 12.60
N SER A 334 -13.98 15.29 12.08
CA SER A 334 -12.63 15.51 12.60
C SER A 334 -12.55 16.85 13.31
N LYS A 335 -11.90 16.87 14.46
CA LYS A 335 -11.48 18.07 15.17
C LYS A 335 -9.97 17.97 15.39
N LEU A 336 -9.22 18.97 14.94
CA LEU A 336 -7.80 19.07 15.22
C LEU A 336 -7.61 19.47 16.68
N LEU A 337 -6.77 18.76 17.40
CA LEU A 337 -6.44 19.02 18.80
C LEU A 337 -5.02 19.57 18.92
N GLU A 338 -4.80 20.47 19.85
CA GLU A 338 -3.45 20.95 20.23
C GLU A 338 -2.76 19.96 21.18
N THR A 339 -3.54 19.32 22.04
CA THR A 339 -3.09 18.30 23.00
C THR A 339 -4.07 17.13 23.01
N PRO A 340 -3.63 15.92 23.40
CA PRO A 340 -4.52 14.78 23.61
C PRO A 340 -5.69 15.11 24.54
N LEU A 341 -6.81 14.40 24.36
CA LEU A 341 -7.96 14.53 25.25
C LEU A 341 -7.59 14.06 26.67
N THR A 342 -8.11 14.75 27.66
CA THR A 342 -7.99 14.35 29.06
C THR A 342 -8.92 13.17 29.38
N ASP A 343 -8.64 12.43 30.45
CA ASP A 343 -9.52 11.36 30.96
C ASP A 343 -10.93 11.84 31.23
N ALA A 344 -11.10 13.08 31.70
CA ALA A 344 -12.40 13.69 31.96
C ALA A 344 -13.17 13.94 30.66
N GLU A 345 -12.52 14.41 29.61
CA GLU A 345 -13.13 14.60 28.30
C GLU A 345 -13.51 13.26 27.66
N HIS A 346 -12.66 12.24 27.77
CA HIS A 346 -12.98 10.87 27.35
C HIS A 346 -14.20 10.31 28.11
N ALA A 347 -14.27 10.50 29.43
CA ALA A 347 -15.41 10.08 30.23
C ALA A 347 -16.71 10.80 29.83
N ALA A 348 -16.63 12.11 29.56
CA ALA A 348 -17.78 12.89 29.14
C ALA A 348 -18.30 12.42 27.75
N LEU A 349 -17.41 12.10 26.81
CA LEU A 349 -17.80 11.54 25.51
C LEU A 349 -18.48 10.17 25.67
N ARG A 350 -17.93 9.29 26.50
CA ARG A 350 -18.54 7.98 26.77
C ARG A 350 -19.95 8.11 27.34
N GLU A 351 -20.15 8.94 28.35
CA GLU A 351 -21.46 9.20 28.95
C GLU A 351 -22.45 9.75 27.92
N GLN A 352 -22.01 10.72 27.10
CA GLN A 352 -22.82 11.35 26.06
C GLN A 352 -23.33 10.34 25.03
N TYR A 353 -22.46 9.46 24.51
CA TYR A 353 -22.85 8.44 23.52
C TYR A 353 -23.62 7.30 24.15
N ALA A 354 -23.28 6.88 25.37
CA ALA A 354 -24.00 5.85 26.13
C ALA A 354 -25.47 6.26 26.34
N THR A 355 -25.70 7.44 26.88
CA THR A 355 -27.03 7.99 27.08
C THR A 355 -27.81 8.12 25.79
N ARG A 356 -27.19 8.68 24.76
CA ARG A 356 -27.85 8.95 23.48
C ARG A 356 -28.32 7.67 22.77
N PHE A 357 -27.48 6.66 22.71
CA PHE A 357 -27.78 5.42 22.00
C PHE A 357 -28.41 4.34 22.90
N GLY A 358 -28.48 4.57 24.23
CA GLY A 358 -28.97 3.58 25.20
C GLY A 358 -28.10 2.32 25.19
N ILE A 359 -26.79 2.52 25.21
CA ILE A 359 -25.73 1.49 25.20
C ILE A 359 -24.82 1.66 26.42
N ASN A 360 -23.96 0.70 26.71
CA ASN A 360 -23.00 0.83 27.80
C ASN A 360 -21.77 1.70 27.42
N HIS A 361 -20.93 2.02 28.41
CA HIS A 361 -19.77 2.90 28.24
C HIS A 361 -18.68 2.28 27.32
N GLU A 362 -18.51 0.96 27.33
CA GLU A 362 -17.55 0.28 26.44
C GLU A 362 -18.03 0.36 24.98
N GLU A 363 -19.32 0.18 24.74
CA GLU A 363 -19.92 0.32 23.42
C GLU A 363 -19.88 1.77 22.90
N ALA A 364 -19.95 2.76 23.80
CA ALA A 364 -19.85 4.17 23.45
C ALA A 364 -18.49 4.52 22.83
N GLU A 365 -17.41 3.82 23.17
CA GLU A 365 -16.07 4.02 22.61
C GLU A 365 -15.96 3.70 21.11
N TYR A 366 -16.94 3.02 20.56
CA TYR A 366 -16.99 2.79 19.11
C TYR A 366 -17.37 4.05 18.31
N PHE A 367 -17.88 5.09 18.94
CA PHE A 367 -18.38 6.29 18.25
C PHE A 367 -17.43 7.48 18.25
N PHE A 368 -16.27 7.33 18.85
CA PHE A 368 -15.17 8.32 18.79
C PHE A 368 -13.81 7.65 18.92
N VAL A 369 -12.77 8.36 18.47
CA VAL A 369 -11.38 7.92 18.60
C VAL A 369 -10.44 9.12 18.50
N GLU A 370 -9.34 9.07 19.26
CA GLU A 370 -8.20 9.96 19.08
C GLU A 370 -7.17 9.27 18.16
N HIS A 371 -6.66 9.99 17.19
CA HIS A 371 -5.72 9.46 16.22
C HIS A 371 -4.60 10.48 15.95
N VAL A 372 -3.37 9.99 15.90
CA VAL A 372 -2.18 10.81 15.59
C VAL A 372 -1.72 10.48 14.18
N SER A 373 -1.89 11.44 13.27
CA SER A 373 -1.34 11.33 11.92
C SER A 373 0.07 11.90 11.86
N THR A 374 1.02 11.10 11.37
CA THR A 374 2.42 11.50 11.19
C THR A 374 2.84 11.35 9.74
N SER A 375 3.66 12.27 9.24
CA SER A 375 4.23 12.18 7.90
C SER A 375 5.74 12.20 7.97
N ASN A 376 6.38 11.36 7.17
CA ASN A 376 7.81 11.26 7.05
C ASN A 376 8.19 11.50 5.58
N THR A 377 8.78 12.67 5.28
CA THR A 377 9.11 13.03 3.90
C THR A 377 10.45 12.43 3.47
N TYR A 378 11.45 12.53 4.32
CA TYR A 378 12.80 12.01 4.13
C TYR A 378 13.30 11.45 5.46
N SER A 379 14.02 10.34 5.46
CA SER A 379 14.55 9.69 6.66
C SER A 379 16.06 9.64 6.64
N GLU A 380 16.69 10.29 7.60
CA GLU A 380 18.15 10.18 7.82
C GLU A 380 18.59 8.76 8.21
N LYS A 381 17.67 7.96 8.76
CA LYS A 381 17.94 6.57 9.16
C LYS A 381 17.70 5.55 8.05
N GLY A 382 17.17 5.99 6.90
CA GLY A 382 16.97 5.19 5.71
C GLY A 382 18.18 5.30 4.77
N GLU A 383 18.07 4.64 3.62
CA GLU A 383 19.04 4.84 2.55
C GLU A 383 18.96 6.28 2.02
N ALA A 384 20.10 6.94 1.92
CA ALA A 384 20.22 8.28 1.36
C ALA A 384 19.82 8.30 -0.13
N ILE A 385 19.37 9.46 -0.61
CA ILE A 385 19.31 9.71 -2.06
C ILE A 385 20.66 10.30 -2.45
N ASP A 386 21.52 9.46 -2.98
CA ASP A 386 22.89 9.80 -3.33
C ASP A 386 22.98 10.58 -4.66
N ILE A 387 23.61 11.73 -4.64
CA ILE A 387 23.85 12.59 -5.82
C ILE A 387 25.28 12.41 -6.30
N LEU A 388 25.44 12.02 -7.57
CA LEU A 388 26.73 11.86 -8.24
C LEU A 388 27.13 13.16 -8.94
N ASP A 389 28.17 13.82 -8.43
CA ASP A 389 28.76 15.01 -9.03
C ASP A 389 29.64 14.70 -10.27
N LYS A 390 29.96 15.73 -11.05
CA LYS A 390 30.75 15.59 -12.29
C LYS A 390 32.19 15.11 -12.07
N ASP A 391 32.74 15.36 -10.90
CA ASP A 391 34.09 14.90 -10.50
C ASP A 391 34.10 13.45 -9.98
N GLY A 392 32.92 12.81 -9.91
CA GLY A 392 32.74 11.45 -9.44
C GLY A 392 32.54 11.34 -7.93
N SER A 393 32.48 12.43 -7.19
CA SER A 393 32.10 12.45 -5.78
C SER A 393 30.61 12.19 -5.59
N VAL A 394 30.24 11.63 -4.44
CA VAL A 394 28.85 11.32 -4.07
C VAL A 394 28.50 12.06 -2.80
N ARG A 395 27.34 12.74 -2.80
CA ARG A 395 26.79 13.46 -1.65
C ARG A 395 25.32 13.11 -1.44
N ASP A 396 24.84 13.16 -0.19
CA ASP A 396 23.40 13.08 0.07
C ASP A 396 22.66 14.26 -0.58
N ILE A 397 21.42 14.05 -1.05
CA ILE A 397 20.55 15.12 -1.58
C ILE A 397 20.40 16.26 -0.58
N ALA A 398 20.43 15.96 0.68
CA ALA A 398 20.31 16.94 1.75
C ALA A 398 21.48 17.93 1.81
N ASP A 399 22.68 17.49 1.44
CA ASP A 399 23.87 18.34 1.34
C ASP A 399 24.02 18.96 -0.06
N ALA A 400 23.44 18.31 -1.06
CA ALA A 400 23.55 18.73 -2.45
C ALA A 400 22.46 19.74 -2.87
N SER A 401 21.32 19.75 -2.16
CA SER A 401 20.16 20.59 -2.48
C SER A 401 20.42 22.06 -2.14
N GLU A 402 20.06 22.95 -3.07
CA GLU A 402 20.08 24.40 -2.85
C GLU A 402 18.70 24.93 -2.41
N MET A 403 17.61 24.18 -2.67
CA MET A 403 16.24 24.62 -2.42
C MET A 403 15.65 24.04 -1.13
N LEU A 404 16.10 22.86 -0.71
CA LEU A 404 15.56 22.15 0.43
C LEU A 404 16.61 22.02 1.52
N ASN A 405 16.31 22.47 2.73
CA ASN A 405 17.18 22.25 3.88
C ASN A 405 16.81 20.96 4.64
N MET A 406 17.78 20.41 5.38
CA MET A 406 17.62 19.19 6.16
C MET A 406 16.47 19.25 7.16
N GLU A 407 16.35 20.37 7.90
CA GLU A 407 15.30 20.55 8.90
C GLU A 407 13.91 20.43 8.27
N THR A 408 13.74 20.98 7.06
CA THR A 408 12.47 20.90 6.32
C THR A 408 12.19 19.49 5.82
N LEU A 409 13.22 18.78 5.33
CA LEU A 409 13.09 17.43 4.77
C LEU A 409 12.81 16.37 5.85
N THR A 410 13.49 16.47 6.99
CA THR A 410 13.43 15.48 8.07
C THR A 410 12.36 15.78 9.11
N TYR A 411 11.80 17.00 9.08
CA TYR A 411 10.71 17.38 9.98
C TYR A 411 9.51 16.45 9.85
N LYS A 412 9.11 15.85 10.97
CA LYS A 412 7.97 14.93 11.10
C LYS A 412 6.78 15.63 11.76
N PRO A 413 5.98 16.39 11.02
CA PRO A 413 4.80 17.02 11.60
C PRO A 413 3.83 15.95 12.09
N GLN A 414 3.29 16.19 13.29
CA GLN A 414 2.24 15.38 13.88
C GLN A 414 0.97 16.21 13.97
N LYS A 415 -0.15 15.60 13.66
CA LYS A 415 -1.47 16.19 13.85
C LYS A 415 -2.32 15.23 14.67
N ILE A 416 -2.84 15.73 15.78
CA ILE A 416 -3.73 14.96 16.64
C ILE A 416 -5.15 15.28 16.25
N TYR A 417 -5.92 14.27 15.89
CA TYR A 417 -7.32 14.40 15.52
C TYR A 417 -8.20 13.66 16.53
N GLN A 418 -9.26 14.32 16.97
CA GLN A 418 -10.43 13.65 17.51
C GLN A 418 -11.39 13.37 16.35
N PHE A 419 -11.65 12.10 16.07
CA PHE A 419 -12.71 11.66 15.18
C PHE A 419 -13.93 11.25 16.02
N TYR A 420 -15.12 11.68 15.61
CA TYR A 420 -16.33 11.41 16.37
C TYR A 420 -17.57 11.36 15.49
N LEU A 421 -18.55 10.57 15.88
CA LEU A 421 -19.82 10.50 15.19
C LEU A 421 -20.59 11.80 15.41
N LYS A 422 -20.89 12.52 14.28
CA LYS A 422 -21.69 13.75 14.39
C LYS A 422 -23.05 13.43 14.98
N GLN A 423 -23.41 14.16 15.99
CA GLN A 423 -24.76 14.11 16.55
C GLN A 423 -25.73 14.71 15.52
N ILE A 424 -26.76 13.96 15.15
CA ILE A 424 -27.89 14.52 14.45
C ILE A 424 -28.74 15.18 15.51
N GLY A 425 -28.48 16.44 15.80
CA GLY A 425 -29.36 17.33 16.55
C GLY A 425 -29.84 18.34 15.56
N PHE A 426 -31.11 18.57 15.53
CA PHE A 426 -31.74 19.61 14.75
C PHE A 426 -30.94 20.92 14.85
N GLU A 427 -30.40 21.44 13.78
CA GLU A 427 -30.56 22.76 13.30
C GLU A 427 -31.32 22.67 12.03
#